data_3589117d9efe87924bae80c0a94773c1
#
_entry.id   3589117d9efe87924bae80c0a94773c1
#
_cell.length_a   1.000
_cell.length_b   1.000
_cell.length_c   1.000
_cell.angle_alpha   90.00
_cell.angle_beta   90.00
_cell.angle_gamma   90.00
#
_symmetry.space_group_name_H-M   'P 1'
#
loop_
_entity.id
_entity.type
_entity.pdbx_description
1 polymer ?
#
loop_
_entity_poly.entity_id
_entity_poly.type
_entity_poly.pdbx_seq_one_letter_code
_entity_poly.pdbx_strand_id
1 'polypeptide(L)'
;MDTNNTFKYFDGQIDGGVYKTNLEFDRDLIAFFGSYRHSAMEYMPACSGAFIFKNDHPLFAVAPEKPTDDPKIHVVLDPYGVPRLGPEVETINGEAAVNYLHGLTQKLPTLKYMDPDARWNDLFFHRSNSDARLGAFAQRFIYPEGEQIVLKYKSAHEVTVRWTAEVFKGVAELTTDGVHLPWTDTASFLQNVCLGSKDPATCKTKDELYSVHKRGLHRKRDQAPKSMLGYPTPVLHTHGHELSLFEYDQYSVLAISSFDPHPGNEQDGMAFIHDFQKVFYKALQTIKKKDQKLGKKRKLLIDLSHNDGGRQILAHEAARMLLPGADYYFLANRRWSPALYDLMTTKFQENHASVFNFRYFVDENGKDFKDAKDVLGPLCHDDDCFTKLMQSDDEQIIDEVWGKKYDAPKDSYWKPEDLVVVSNSHSHYRYILS
;
A
#
# COMPACT_ATOMS: atom_id res chain seq x y z
N MET A 1 15.94 -18.25 7.18
CA MET A 1 15.07 -19.42 6.95
C MET A 1 15.53 -20.07 5.66
N ASP A 2 15.84 -21.36 5.65
CA ASP A 2 16.29 -22.04 4.43
C ASP A 2 15.07 -22.45 3.58
N THR A 3 14.84 -21.70 2.51
CA THR A 3 13.69 -21.90 1.63
C THR A 3 13.64 -23.30 1.00
N ASN A 4 14.81 -23.85 0.64
CA ASN A 4 14.89 -25.19 0.03
C ASN A 4 14.45 -26.29 1.00
N ASN A 5 14.85 -26.20 2.26
CA ASN A 5 14.43 -27.16 3.28
C ASN A 5 12.94 -27.03 3.60
N THR A 6 12.38 -25.85 3.51
CA THR A 6 10.94 -25.64 3.72
C THR A 6 10.10 -26.22 2.58
N PHE A 7 10.51 -26.07 1.32
CA PHE A 7 9.81 -26.72 0.21
C PHE A 7 9.88 -28.24 0.29
N LYS A 8 11.03 -28.82 0.65
CA LYS A 8 11.14 -30.25 0.93
C LYS A 8 10.23 -30.71 2.07
N TYR A 9 10.04 -29.86 3.09
CA TYR A 9 9.09 -30.15 4.16
C TYR A 9 7.66 -30.25 3.59
N PHE A 10 7.22 -29.29 2.78
CA PHE A 10 5.90 -29.32 2.16
C PHE A 10 5.71 -30.55 1.26
N ASP A 11 6.72 -30.90 0.43
CA ASP A 11 6.69 -32.10 -0.39
C ASP A 11 6.48 -33.34 0.48
N GLY A 12 7.25 -33.49 1.57
CA GLY A 12 7.10 -34.58 2.52
C GLY A 12 5.72 -34.65 3.19
N GLN A 13 5.10 -33.50 3.48
CA GLN A 13 3.74 -33.44 4.06
C GLN A 13 2.68 -33.86 3.03
N ILE A 14 2.84 -33.49 1.74
CA ILE A 14 1.97 -33.89 0.64
C ILE A 14 2.07 -35.39 0.43
N ASP A 15 3.28 -35.90 0.27
CA ASP A 15 3.56 -37.33 0.03
C ASP A 15 3.08 -38.21 1.21
N GLY A 16 3.22 -37.70 2.44
CA GLY A 16 2.73 -38.34 3.66
C GLY A 16 1.21 -38.24 3.84
N GLY A 17 0.48 -37.57 2.97
CA GLY A 17 -0.97 -37.39 3.05
C GLY A 17 -1.44 -36.66 4.31
N VAL A 18 -0.63 -35.74 4.84
CA VAL A 18 -0.95 -34.94 6.02
C VAL A 18 -2.09 -34.01 5.73
N TYR A 19 -2.05 -33.33 4.59
CA TYR A 19 -3.11 -32.40 4.16
C TYR A 19 -4.34 -33.18 3.69
N LYS A 20 -5.47 -32.95 4.32
CA LYS A 20 -6.75 -33.58 3.94
C LYS A 20 -7.54 -32.72 2.96
N THR A 21 -7.24 -31.42 2.91
CA THR A 21 -7.90 -30.45 2.04
C THR A 21 -6.87 -29.47 1.46
N ASN A 22 -7.18 -28.91 0.29
CA ASN A 22 -6.38 -27.83 -0.28
C ASN A 22 -6.33 -26.60 0.67
N LEU A 23 -7.36 -26.37 1.45
CA LEU A 23 -7.40 -25.25 2.38
C LEU A 23 -6.33 -25.38 3.48
N GLU A 24 -6.07 -26.61 3.99
CA GLU A 24 -5.00 -26.85 4.97
C GLU A 24 -3.63 -26.55 4.37
N PHE A 25 -3.38 -27.06 3.16
CA PHE A 25 -2.15 -26.79 2.41
C PHE A 25 -1.97 -25.29 2.12
N ASP A 26 -3.02 -24.63 1.60
CA ASP A 26 -3.01 -23.19 1.32
C ASP A 26 -2.70 -22.36 2.56
N ARG A 27 -3.27 -22.73 3.74
CA ARG A 27 -3.00 -22.05 5.00
C ARG A 27 -1.53 -22.12 5.40
N ASP A 28 -0.92 -23.28 5.27
CA ASP A 28 0.49 -23.48 5.58
C ASP A 28 1.39 -22.68 4.63
N LEU A 29 1.08 -22.67 3.33
CA LEU A 29 1.80 -21.84 2.36
C LEU A 29 1.63 -20.33 2.64
N ILE A 30 0.43 -19.88 2.92
CA ILE A 30 0.18 -18.47 3.30
C ILE A 30 0.98 -18.13 4.55
N ALA A 31 0.99 -19.01 5.57
CA ALA A 31 1.73 -18.81 6.80
C ALA A 31 3.24 -18.76 6.53
N PHE A 32 3.75 -19.62 5.69
CA PHE A 32 5.15 -19.63 5.27
C PHE A 32 5.55 -18.33 4.60
N PHE A 33 4.86 -17.92 3.53
CA PHE A 33 5.18 -16.66 2.84
C PHE A 33 4.96 -15.44 3.76
N GLY A 34 3.92 -15.45 4.59
CA GLY A 34 3.64 -14.41 5.58
C GLY A 34 4.72 -14.29 6.67
N SER A 35 5.44 -15.40 6.96
CA SER A 35 6.51 -15.39 7.97
C SER A 35 7.72 -14.52 7.59
N TYR A 36 7.92 -14.26 6.30
CA TYR A 36 8.95 -13.33 5.84
C TYR A 36 8.67 -11.88 6.21
N ARG A 37 7.42 -11.56 6.58
CA ARG A 37 7.00 -10.20 6.92
C ARG A 37 7.44 -9.16 5.88
N HIS A 38 7.31 -9.51 4.62
CA HIS A 38 7.71 -8.68 3.49
C HIS A 38 6.54 -8.49 2.53
N SER A 39 6.22 -7.24 2.22
CA SER A 39 5.03 -6.88 1.41
C SER A 39 5.04 -7.44 -0.02
N ALA A 40 6.22 -7.71 -0.59
CA ALA A 40 6.35 -8.32 -1.91
C ALA A 40 6.29 -9.86 -1.89
N MET A 41 6.35 -10.49 -0.70
CA MET A 41 6.27 -11.95 -0.54
C MET A 41 4.84 -12.34 -0.22
N GLU A 42 4.12 -12.81 -1.25
CA GLU A 42 2.71 -13.18 -1.13
C GLU A 42 2.42 -14.47 -1.87
N TYR A 43 1.72 -15.36 -1.22
CA TYR A 43 1.04 -16.47 -1.86
C TYR A 43 -0.47 -16.25 -1.79
N MET A 44 -1.11 -16.26 -2.93
CA MET A 44 -2.56 -16.17 -3.04
C MET A 44 -3.09 -17.44 -3.69
N PRO A 45 -3.75 -18.30 -2.91
CA PRO A 45 -4.32 -19.51 -3.45
C PRO A 45 -5.44 -19.21 -4.44
N ALA A 46 -5.49 -19.99 -5.53
CA ALA A 46 -6.49 -19.77 -6.57
C ALA A 46 -7.92 -20.00 -6.05
N CYS A 47 -8.12 -21.04 -5.23
CA CYS A 47 -9.45 -21.40 -4.72
C CYS A 47 -9.93 -20.42 -3.65
N SER A 48 -9.21 -20.33 -2.54
CA SER A 48 -9.64 -19.52 -1.40
C SER A 48 -9.48 -18.02 -1.66
N GLY A 49 -8.55 -17.63 -2.52
CA GLY A 49 -8.37 -16.25 -3.00
C GLY A 49 -9.50 -15.74 -3.90
N ALA A 50 -10.41 -16.62 -4.33
CA ALA A 50 -11.64 -16.20 -5.02
C ALA A 50 -12.63 -15.48 -4.10
N PHE A 51 -12.39 -15.49 -2.79
CA PHE A 51 -13.30 -14.92 -1.80
C PHE A 51 -12.61 -13.88 -0.93
N ILE A 52 -13.39 -12.88 -0.53
CA ILE A 52 -13.05 -11.93 0.52
C ILE A 52 -14.00 -12.19 1.69
N PHE A 53 -13.44 -12.39 2.87
CA PHE A 53 -14.21 -12.57 4.09
C PHE A 53 -14.35 -11.23 4.81
N LYS A 54 -15.57 -10.82 5.09
CA LYS A 54 -15.88 -9.54 5.73
C LYS A 54 -16.80 -9.72 6.92
N ASN A 55 -16.68 -8.80 7.86
CA ASN A 55 -17.68 -8.54 8.88
C ASN A 55 -18.01 -7.04 8.92
N ASP A 56 -19.15 -6.69 9.51
CA ASP A 56 -19.71 -5.32 9.48
C ASP A 56 -19.24 -4.45 10.64
N HIS A 57 -18.27 -4.93 11.43
CA HIS A 57 -17.79 -4.24 12.61
C HIS A 57 -16.29 -3.89 12.49
N PRO A 58 -15.90 -3.04 11.54
CA PRO A 58 -14.54 -2.54 11.49
C PRO A 58 -14.23 -1.78 12.76
N LEU A 59 -12.99 -1.90 13.23
CA LEU A 59 -12.52 -1.28 14.46
C LEU A 59 -11.67 -0.05 14.19
N PHE A 60 -11.64 0.85 15.17
CA PHE A 60 -10.75 2.01 15.19
C PHE A 60 -10.12 2.15 16.57
N ALA A 61 -8.79 2.37 16.61
CA ALA A 61 -8.07 2.60 17.85
C ALA A 61 -7.90 4.10 18.09
N VAL A 62 -8.38 4.57 19.22
CA VAL A 62 -8.18 5.95 19.69
C VAL A 62 -6.97 5.97 20.60
N ALA A 63 -5.98 6.77 20.25
CA ALA A 63 -4.77 6.93 21.05
C ALA A 63 -5.10 7.38 22.48
N PRO A 64 -4.40 6.85 23.50
CA PRO A 64 -4.61 7.26 24.88
C PRO A 64 -4.08 8.68 25.11
N GLU A 65 -4.60 9.35 26.14
CA GLU A 65 -4.09 10.67 26.57
C GLU A 65 -2.67 10.57 27.13
N LYS A 66 -2.34 9.46 27.78
CA LYS A 66 -1.02 9.18 28.32
C LYS A 66 -0.39 8.02 27.55
N PRO A 67 0.88 8.11 27.16
CA PRO A 67 1.57 7.04 26.44
C PRO A 67 1.62 5.68 27.17
N THR A 68 1.38 5.66 28.47
CA THR A 68 1.38 4.46 29.29
C THR A 68 0.03 3.72 29.33
N ASP A 69 -1.01 4.36 28.83
CA ASP A 69 -2.35 3.79 28.88
C ASP A 69 -2.64 3.04 27.57
N ASP A 70 -3.52 2.05 27.63
CA ASP A 70 -3.95 1.32 26.45
C ASP A 70 -4.85 2.18 25.53
N PRO A 71 -4.80 1.99 24.21
CA PRO A 71 -5.72 2.63 23.30
C PRO A 71 -7.15 2.14 23.52
N LYS A 72 -8.13 3.02 23.31
CA LYS A 72 -9.53 2.66 23.33
C LYS A 72 -9.96 2.13 21.96
N ILE A 73 -10.56 0.96 21.95
CA ILE A 73 -11.01 0.29 20.72
C ILE A 73 -12.49 0.57 20.51
N HIS A 74 -12.84 1.14 19.36
CA HIS A 74 -14.22 1.48 19.00
C HIS A 74 -14.64 0.77 17.72
N VAL A 75 -15.91 0.41 17.61
CA VAL A 75 -16.48 0.03 16.31
C VAL A 75 -16.65 1.28 15.45
N VAL A 76 -16.44 1.15 14.14
CA VAL A 76 -16.73 2.22 13.19
C VAL A 76 -18.14 2.02 12.63
N LEU A 77 -18.98 3.03 12.79
CA LEU A 77 -20.31 3.08 12.21
C LEU A 77 -20.25 3.78 10.85
N ASP A 78 -21.02 3.27 9.89
CA ASP A 78 -21.11 3.80 8.52
C ASP A 78 -19.73 3.94 7.82
N PRO A 79 -18.94 2.85 7.73
CA PRO A 79 -17.57 2.93 7.19
C PRO A 79 -17.51 3.36 5.73
N TYR A 80 -18.58 3.18 4.97
CA TYR A 80 -18.66 3.54 3.55
C TYR A 80 -19.32 4.90 3.28
N GLY A 81 -20.04 5.44 4.26
CA GLY A 81 -20.67 6.76 4.20
C GLY A 81 -19.87 7.82 4.92
N VAL A 82 -20.39 8.34 6.03
CA VAL A 82 -19.71 9.25 6.95
C VAL A 82 -19.27 8.47 8.19
N PRO A 83 -18.00 8.01 8.27
CA PRO A 83 -17.54 7.19 9.37
C PRO A 83 -17.69 7.93 10.71
N ARG A 84 -18.18 7.21 11.71
CA ARG A 84 -18.34 7.73 13.09
C ARG A 84 -17.85 6.67 14.08
N LEU A 85 -17.32 7.14 15.21
CA LEU A 85 -17.00 6.24 16.31
C LEU A 85 -18.29 5.74 16.94
N GLY A 86 -18.39 4.42 17.01
CA GLY A 86 -19.44 3.70 17.71
C GLY A 86 -19.04 3.36 19.15
N PRO A 87 -19.70 2.34 19.75
CA PRO A 87 -19.41 1.93 21.13
C PRO A 87 -17.97 1.43 21.29
N GLU A 88 -17.42 1.66 22.49
CA GLU A 88 -16.12 1.13 22.91
C GLU A 88 -16.23 -0.37 23.16
N VAL A 89 -15.29 -1.14 22.58
CA VAL A 89 -15.18 -2.60 22.71
C VAL A 89 -14.34 -2.93 23.93
N GLU A 90 -14.90 -3.64 24.89
CA GLU A 90 -14.23 -4.10 26.11
C GLU A 90 -13.50 -5.44 25.89
N THR A 91 -14.22 -6.42 25.30
CA THR A 91 -13.64 -7.74 25.04
C THR A 91 -14.01 -8.24 23.63
N ILE A 92 -13.14 -9.09 23.08
CA ILE A 92 -13.33 -9.84 21.85
C ILE A 92 -13.18 -11.33 22.19
N ASN A 93 -14.21 -12.13 21.94
CA ASN A 93 -14.26 -13.56 22.30
C ASN A 93 -13.90 -13.82 23.79
N GLY A 94 -14.29 -12.89 24.69
CA GLY A 94 -14.03 -12.99 26.12
C GLY A 94 -12.64 -12.53 26.57
N GLU A 95 -11.72 -12.21 25.65
CA GLU A 95 -10.41 -11.65 25.96
C GLU A 95 -10.46 -10.12 25.88
N ALA A 96 -9.66 -9.40 26.68
CA ALA A 96 -9.53 -7.94 26.59
C ALA A 96 -9.21 -7.53 25.15
N ALA A 97 -9.93 -6.55 24.59
CA ALA A 97 -9.86 -6.20 23.18
C ALA A 97 -8.43 -5.91 22.69
N VAL A 98 -7.65 -5.16 23.47
CA VAL A 98 -6.26 -4.83 23.14
C VAL A 98 -5.39 -6.09 23.08
N ASN A 99 -5.51 -7.01 24.06
CA ASN A 99 -4.74 -8.25 24.10
C ASN A 99 -5.07 -9.17 22.93
N TYR A 100 -6.37 -9.36 22.65
CA TYR A 100 -6.85 -10.14 21.49
C TYR A 100 -6.24 -9.61 20.18
N LEU A 101 -6.30 -8.29 19.98
CA LEU A 101 -5.78 -7.65 18.77
C LEU A 101 -4.25 -7.76 18.68
N HIS A 102 -3.51 -7.61 19.79
CA HIS A 102 -2.08 -7.89 19.82
C HIS A 102 -1.77 -9.34 19.44
N GLY A 103 -2.53 -10.31 19.99
CA GLY A 103 -2.41 -11.71 19.60
C GLY A 103 -2.67 -11.91 18.10
N LEU A 104 -3.64 -11.20 17.54
CA LEU A 104 -3.98 -11.27 16.13
C LEU A 104 -2.85 -10.74 15.23
N THR A 105 -2.11 -9.68 15.64
CA THR A 105 -0.96 -9.18 14.87
C THR A 105 0.16 -10.20 14.71
N GLN A 106 0.27 -11.15 15.60
CA GLN A 106 1.28 -12.21 15.53
C GLN A 106 0.79 -13.40 14.68
N LYS A 107 -0.50 -13.72 14.78
CA LYS A 107 -1.12 -14.91 14.15
C LYS A 107 -1.47 -14.70 12.68
N LEU A 108 -1.91 -13.49 12.27
CA LEU A 108 -2.34 -13.26 10.90
C LEU A 108 -1.14 -13.17 9.94
N PRO A 109 -0.98 -14.15 9.05
CA PRO A 109 0.12 -14.16 8.08
C PRO A 109 -0.03 -13.10 6.98
N THR A 110 -1.24 -12.55 6.82
CA THR A 110 -1.53 -11.48 5.86
C THR A 110 -1.01 -10.12 6.30
N LEU A 111 -0.65 -9.97 7.59
CA LEU A 111 0.00 -8.76 8.11
C LEU A 111 1.50 -8.82 7.82
N LYS A 112 1.90 -8.33 6.66
CA LYS A 112 3.23 -8.55 6.05
C LYS A 112 4.31 -7.56 6.49
N TYR A 113 4.07 -6.78 7.54
CA TYR A 113 5.02 -5.78 8.01
C TYR A 113 5.98 -6.38 9.03
N MET A 114 7.27 -6.03 8.92
CA MET A 114 8.26 -6.36 9.95
C MET A 114 7.96 -5.59 11.25
N ASP A 115 7.59 -4.32 11.10
CA ASP A 115 7.24 -3.44 12.20
C ASP A 115 5.93 -3.90 12.87
N PRO A 116 5.94 -4.14 14.20
CA PRO A 116 4.74 -4.54 14.95
C PRO A 116 3.66 -3.45 14.96
N ASP A 117 4.03 -2.16 14.97
CA ASP A 117 3.08 -1.06 14.97
C ASP A 117 2.36 -0.97 13.62
N ALA A 118 3.07 -1.25 12.52
CA ALA A 118 2.44 -1.36 11.21
C ALA A 118 1.42 -2.51 11.17
N ARG A 119 1.74 -3.67 11.74
CA ARG A 119 0.77 -4.78 11.84
C ARG A 119 -0.43 -4.44 12.70
N TRP A 120 -0.20 -3.71 13.81
CA TRP A 120 -1.26 -3.21 14.66
C TRP A 120 -2.19 -2.26 13.89
N ASN A 121 -1.63 -1.29 13.20
CA ASN A 121 -2.39 -0.30 12.44
C ASN A 121 -3.20 -0.93 11.29
N ASP A 122 -2.69 -2.00 10.66
CA ASP A 122 -3.39 -2.71 9.57
C ASP A 122 -4.65 -3.46 10.03
N LEU A 123 -4.80 -3.71 11.31
CA LEU A 123 -6.03 -4.30 11.86
C LEU A 123 -7.24 -3.37 11.77
N PHE A 124 -7.02 -2.06 11.77
CA PHE A 124 -8.06 -1.07 11.96
C PHE A 124 -8.60 -0.48 10.68
N PHE A 125 -9.81 0.05 10.80
CA PHE A 125 -10.40 0.87 9.76
C PHE A 125 -9.55 2.11 9.52
N HIS A 126 -9.29 2.38 8.27
CA HIS A 126 -8.73 3.64 7.85
C HIS A 126 -9.39 4.12 6.57
N ARG A 127 -9.51 5.41 6.46
CA ARG A 127 -10.02 6.07 5.27
C ARG A 127 -8.96 7.02 4.77
N SER A 128 -8.33 6.67 3.67
CA SER A 128 -7.66 7.65 2.83
C SER A 128 -8.74 8.50 2.14
N ASN A 129 -8.38 9.64 1.62
CA ASN A 129 -9.33 10.57 0.97
C ASN A 129 -10.26 9.92 -0.05
N SER A 130 -9.90 8.77 -0.56
CA SER A 130 -10.56 8.15 -1.70
C SER A 130 -11.05 6.72 -1.44
N ASP A 131 -10.61 6.07 -0.36
CA ASP A 131 -10.92 4.67 -0.12
C ASP A 131 -11.13 4.36 1.36
N ALA A 132 -12.15 3.54 1.65
CA ALA A 132 -12.42 3.04 2.98
C ALA A 132 -11.90 1.61 3.08
N ARG A 133 -10.86 1.40 3.88
CA ARG A 133 -10.34 0.07 4.18
C ARG A 133 -10.84 -0.36 5.56
N LEU A 134 -11.49 -1.50 5.62
CA LEU A 134 -12.10 -1.99 6.86
C LEU A 134 -11.07 -2.46 7.89
N GLY A 135 -9.80 -2.63 7.47
CA GLY A 135 -8.74 -3.23 8.27
C GLY A 135 -8.81 -4.75 8.32
N ALA A 136 -7.68 -5.39 8.64
CA ALA A 136 -7.56 -6.84 8.65
C ALA A 136 -8.40 -7.52 9.75
N PHE A 137 -8.90 -6.77 10.73
CA PHE A 137 -9.88 -7.28 11.68
C PHE A 137 -11.21 -7.59 10.99
N ALA A 138 -11.68 -6.71 10.10
CA ALA A 138 -12.99 -6.80 9.50
C ALA A 138 -13.00 -7.29 8.05
N GLN A 139 -11.84 -7.33 7.38
CA GLN A 139 -11.72 -7.82 6.00
C GLN A 139 -10.45 -8.64 5.81
N ARG A 140 -10.61 -9.88 5.32
CA ARG A 140 -9.49 -10.83 5.11
C ARG A 140 -9.61 -11.56 3.78
N PHE A 141 -8.45 -11.91 3.21
CA PHE A 141 -8.35 -12.78 2.03
C PHE A 141 -8.09 -14.26 2.39
N ILE A 142 -8.03 -14.57 3.67
CA ILE A 142 -7.90 -15.93 4.19
C ILE A 142 -9.17 -16.30 4.95
N TYR A 143 -9.53 -17.58 4.90
CA TYR A 143 -10.67 -18.10 5.63
C TYR A 143 -10.46 -17.87 7.14
N PRO A 144 -11.41 -17.25 7.85
CA PRO A 144 -11.30 -16.99 9.29
C PRO A 144 -11.22 -18.30 10.09
N GLU A 145 -10.60 -18.26 11.27
CA GLU A 145 -10.50 -19.41 12.16
C GLU A 145 -11.86 -19.86 12.76
N GLY A 146 -12.89 -19.02 12.66
CA GLY A 146 -14.24 -19.31 13.13
C GLY A 146 -15.29 -18.54 12.34
N GLU A 147 -16.52 -19.00 12.38
CA GLU A 147 -17.64 -18.39 11.64
C GLU A 147 -18.12 -17.07 12.25
N GLN A 148 -17.77 -16.80 13.49
CA GLN A 148 -18.26 -15.64 14.24
C GLN A 148 -17.23 -15.12 15.24
N ILE A 149 -17.42 -13.87 15.64
CA ILE A 149 -16.67 -13.18 16.69
C ILE A 149 -17.69 -12.61 17.67
N VAL A 150 -17.44 -12.69 18.96
CA VAL A 150 -18.28 -12.08 20.01
C VAL A 150 -17.60 -10.79 20.47
N LEU A 151 -18.29 -9.66 20.30
CA LEU A 151 -17.85 -8.36 20.80
C LEU A 151 -18.68 -8.00 22.03
N LYS A 152 -18.03 -7.71 23.16
CA LYS A 152 -18.67 -7.13 24.33
C LYS A 152 -18.28 -5.67 24.43
N TYR A 153 -19.25 -4.80 24.50
CA TYR A 153 -19.05 -3.37 24.65
C TYR A 153 -18.96 -2.97 26.13
N LYS A 154 -18.32 -1.84 26.37
CA LYS A 154 -18.22 -1.27 27.72
C LYS A 154 -19.58 -0.98 28.37
N SER A 155 -20.62 -0.86 27.57
CA SER A 155 -22.03 -0.81 28.03
C SER A 155 -22.59 -2.16 28.49
N ALA A 156 -21.77 -3.20 28.57
CA ALA A 156 -22.14 -4.60 28.89
C ALA A 156 -23.01 -5.30 27.84
N HIS A 157 -23.29 -4.67 26.70
CA HIS A 157 -24.00 -5.30 25.58
C HIS A 157 -23.06 -6.18 24.76
N GLU A 158 -23.49 -7.39 24.41
CA GLU A 158 -22.75 -8.32 23.56
C GLU A 158 -23.40 -8.44 22.19
N VAL A 159 -22.55 -8.52 21.16
CA VAL A 159 -22.97 -8.71 19.78
C VAL A 159 -22.17 -9.85 19.16
N THR A 160 -22.86 -10.81 18.57
CA THR A 160 -22.26 -11.85 17.76
C THR A 160 -22.14 -11.36 16.31
N VAL A 161 -20.93 -11.21 15.85
CA VAL A 161 -20.58 -10.74 14.50
C VAL A 161 -20.22 -11.96 13.65
N ARG A 162 -20.89 -12.14 12.53
CA ARG A 162 -20.63 -13.25 11.60
C ARG A 162 -19.77 -12.79 10.43
N TRP A 163 -18.94 -13.70 9.94
CA TRP A 163 -18.23 -13.51 8.69
C TRP A 163 -19.14 -13.80 7.50
N THR A 164 -19.02 -12.97 6.46
CA THR A 164 -19.64 -13.18 5.15
C THR A 164 -18.54 -13.38 4.12
N ALA A 165 -18.73 -14.32 3.20
CA ALA A 165 -17.85 -14.50 2.06
C ALA A 165 -18.42 -13.76 0.85
N GLU A 166 -17.67 -12.83 0.31
CA GLU A 166 -18.00 -12.15 -0.94
C GLU A 166 -17.08 -12.66 -2.03
N VAL A 167 -17.63 -12.95 -3.21
CA VAL A 167 -16.81 -13.33 -4.36
C VAL A 167 -15.97 -12.13 -4.78
N PHE A 168 -14.68 -12.39 -4.96
CA PHE A 168 -13.77 -11.37 -5.43
C PHE A 168 -14.14 -10.92 -6.84
N LYS A 169 -14.32 -9.62 -7.07
CA LYS A 169 -14.82 -9.05 -8.33
C LYS A 169 -14.01 -9.42 -9.57
N GLY A 170 -12.78 -9.91 -9.40
CA GLY A 170 -11.97 -10.35 -10.51
C GLY A 170 -12.23 -11.77 -10.95
N VAL A 171 -12.91 -12.52 -10.13
CA VAL A 171 -13.37 -13.87 -10.45
C VAL A 171 -14.80 -13.85 -11.00
N ALA A 172 -15.58 -12.85 -10.58
CA ALA A 172 -16.94 -12.63 -11.07
C ALA A 172 -16.91 -11.64 -12.24
N GLU A 173 -17.52 -11.99 -13.37
CA GLU A 173 -17.73 -11.07 -14.48
C GLU A 173 -18.97 -10.23 -14.24
N LEU A 174 -18.80 -8.90 -14.30
CA LEU A 174 -19.92 -7.95 -14.30
C LEU A 174 -20.36 -7.76 -15.76
N THR A 175 -21.54 -8.26 -16.12
CA THR A 175 -22.17 -8.04 -17.40
C THR A 175 -23.35 -7.07 -17.25
N THR A 176 -23.90 -6.61 -18.40
CA THR A 176 -25.11 -5.77 -18.42
C THR A 176 -26.32 -6.44 -17.77
N ASP A 177 -26.33 -7.78 -17.72
CA ASP A 177 -27.44 -8.59 -17.22
C ASP A 177 -27.26 -9.02 -15.75
N GLY A 178 -26.13 -8.66 -15.13
CA GLY A 178 -25.86 -8.97 -13.73
C GLY A 178 -24.45 -9.50 -13.47
N VAL A 179 -24.28 -10.18 -12.33
CA VAL A 179 -23.02 -10.81 -11.91
C VAL A 179 -23.00 -12.24 -12.43
N HIS A 180 -22.09 -12.56 -13.33
CA HIS A 180 -21.86 -13.92 -13.79
C HIS A 180 -20.68 -14.53 -13.04
N LEU A 181 -20.95 -15.67 -12.40
CA LEU A 181 -19.90 -16.47 -11.77
C LEU A 181 -19.39 -17.51 -12.77
N PRO A 182 -18.08 -17.75 -12.87
CA PRO A 182 -17.52 -18.76 -13.77
C PRO A 182 -17.77 -20.21 -13.30
N TRP A 183 -18.68 -20.42 -12.37
CA TRP A 183 -19.08 -21.72 -11.86
C TRP A 183 -20.56 -21.77 -11.52
N THR A 184 -21.14 -22.98 -11.57
CA THR A 184 -22.51 -23.28 -11.16
C THR A 184 -22.57 -24.31 -10.03
N ASP A 185 -21.47 -25.05 -9.83
CA ASP A 185 -21.33 -26.12 -8.84
C ASP A 185 -19.87 -26.26 -8.41
N THR A 186 -19.61 -27.16 -7.46
CA THR A 186 -18.26 -27.41 -6.93
C THR A 186 -17.29 -27.92 -8.00
N ALA A 187 -17.75 -28.72 -8.95
CA ALA A 187 -16.87 -29.27 -10.00
C ALA A 187 -16.42 -28.18 -10.97
N SER A 188 -17.35 -27.33 -11.41
CA SER A 188 -17.03 -26.18 -12.26
C SER A 188 -16.23 -25.12 -11.54
N PHE A 189 -16.44 -24.91 -10.23
CA PHE A 189 -15.59 -24.04 -9.40
C PHE A 189 -14.15 -24.58 -9.36
N LEU A 190 -13.97 -25.86 -9.08
CA LEU A 190 -12.66 -26.49 -9.06
C LEU A 190 -11.95 -26.32 -10.42
N GLN A 191 -12.65 -26.62 -11.51
CA GLN A 191 -12.08 -26.57 -12.86
C GLN A 191 -11.75 -25.14 -13.31
N ASN A 192 -12.68 -24.21 -13.12
CA ASN A 192 -12.59 -22.86 -13.73
C ASN A 192 -11.85 -21.86 -12.84
N VAL A 193 -11.88 -22.05 -11.52
CA VAL A 193 -11.28 -21.12 -10.54
C VAL A 193 -9.99 -21.69 -9.96
N CYS A 194 -10.04 -22.91 -9.41
CA CYS A 194 -8.90 -23.46 -8.70
C CYS A 194 -7.79 -23.96 -9.63
N LEU A 195 -8.16 -24.66 -10.70
CA LEU A 195 -7.23 -25.24 -11.65
C LEU A 195 -6.96 -24.34 -12.87
N GLY A 196 -7.78 -23.30 -13.03
CA GLY A 196 -7.76 -22.42 -14.20
C GLY A 196 -8.30 -23.11 -15.47
N SER A 197 -8.81 -22.33 -16.40
CA SER A 197 -9.17 -22.87 -17.72
C SER A 197 -7.92 -23.36 -18.43
N LYS A 198 -8.01 -24.57 -19.05
CA LYS A 198 -6.95 -25.07 -19.94
C LYS A 198 -6.90 -24.33 -21.30
N ASP A 199 -7.87 -23.46 -21.55
CA ASP A 199 -7.89 -22.65 -22.76
C ASP A 199 -7.02 -21.40 -22.57
N PRO A 200 -5.85 -21.31 -23.22
CA PRO A 200 -4.97 -20.15 -23.14
C PRO A 200 -5.64 -18.83 -23.54
N ALA A 201 -6.72 -18.89 -24.37
CA ALA A 201 -7.47 -17.73 -24.81
C ALA A 201 -8.38 -17.15 -23.71
N THR A 202 -8.72 -17.95 -22.69
CA THR A 202 -9.54 -17.54 -21.54
C THR A 202 -8.72 -17.38 -20.27
N CYS A 203 -7.44 -17.73 -20.32
CA CYS A 203 -6.52 -17.53 -19.20
C CYS A 203 -6.13 -16.06 -19.13
N LYS A 204 -6.80 -15.28 -18.28
CA LYS A 204 -6.35 -13.92 -17.96
C LYS A 204 -4.94 -14.00 -17.37
N THR A 205 -4.06 -13.16 -17.87
CA THR A 205 -2.65 -13.15 -17.44
C THR A 205 -2.54 -12.80 -15.94
N LYS A 206 -1.44 -13.20 -15.29
CA LYS A 206 -1.15 -12.83 -13.90
C LYS A 206 -1.34 -11.33 -13.63
N ASP A 207 -1.03 -10.49 -14.60
CA ASP A 207 -1.19 -9.04 -14.51
C ASP A 207 -2.65 -8.61 -14.49
N GLU A 208 -3.54 -9.32 -15.16
CA GLU A 208 -4.98 -9.08 -15.06
C GLU A 208 -5.53 -9.52 -13.70
N LEU A 209 -5.04 -10.62 -13.13
CA LEU A 209 -5.37 -11.04 -11.75
C LEU A 209 -4.84 -10.03 -10.72
N TYR A 210 -3.63 -9.52 -10.88
CA TYR A 210 -3.06 -8.48 -10.01
C TYR A 210 -3.77 -7.12 -10.19
N SER A 211 -4.11 -6.76 -11.41
CA SER A 211 -4.87 -5.52 -11.68
C SER A 211 -6.29 -5.58 -11.12
N VAL A 212 -6.85 -6.77 -11.09
CA VAL A 212 -8.16 -7.05 -10.50
C VAL A 212 -8.13 -6.96 -8.97
N HIS A 213 -7.05 -7.41 -8.31
CA HIS A 213 -6.83 -7.19 -6.88
C HIS A 213 -6.89 -5.70 -6.52
N LYS A 214 -6.25 -4.87 -7.32
CA LYS A 214 -6.31 -3.41 -7.17
C LYS A 214 -7.70 -2.84 -7.51
N ARG A 215 -8.45 -3.43 -8.44
CA ARG A 215 -9.78 -2.95 -8.88
C ARG A 215 -10.95 -3.44 -8.04
N GLY A 216 -10.82 -4.59 -7.39
CA GLY A 216 -11.90 -5.23 -6.62
C GLY A 216 -12.35 -4.48 -5.37
N LEU A 217 -11.52 -3.56 -4.86
CA LEU A 217 -11.81 -2.75 -3.68
C LEU A 217 -12.56 -1.45 -4.01
N HIS A 218 -12.86 -1.17 -5.29
CA HIS A 218 -13.47 0.09 -5.68
C HIS A 218 -14.96 -0.08 -6.01
N ARG A 219 -15.83 0.32 -5.08
CA ARG A 219 -17.20 0.73 -5.42
C ARG A 219 -17.12 1.93 -6.37
N LYS A 220 -18.03 2.02 -7.36
CA LYS A 220 -18.19 3.24 -8.16
C LYS A 220 -18.17 4.45 -7.24
N ARG A 221 -17.20 5.30 -7.45
CA ARG A 221 -17.07 6.58 -6.77
C ARG A 221 -18.06 7.55 -7.39
N ASP A 222 -19.26 7.63 -6.87
CA ASP A 222 -20.15 8.71 -7.29
C ASP A 222 -19.95 10.00 -6.49
N GLN A 223 -19.18 9.97 -5.40
CA GLN A 223 -18.77 11.21 -4.70
C GLN A 223 -17.50 10.96 -3.88
N ALA A 224 -16.47 11.77 -4.13
CA ALA A 224 -15.34 11.85 -3.21
C ALA A 224 -15.85 12.20 -1.80
N PRO A 225 -15.37 11.54 -0.75
CA PRO A 225 -15.81 11.84 0.59
C PRO A 225 -15.49 13.30 0.93
N LYS A 226 -16.50 14.02 1.38
CA LYS A 226 -16.39 15.46 1.72
C LYS A 226 -15.41 15.74 2.87
N SER A 227 -15.00 14.74 3.62
CA SER A 227 -14.01 14.88 4.71
C SER A 227 -13.30 13.55 4.99
N MET A 228 -12.01 13.60 5.30
CA MET A 228 -11.30 12.50 5.97
C MET A 228 -11.75 12.44 7.43
N LEU A 229 -11.74 11.25 8.02
CA LEU A 229 -12.01 11.11 9.45
C LEU A 229 -10.99 11.95 10.24
N GLY A 230 -11.49 12.96 10.99
CA GLY A 230 -10.63 13.86 11.77
C GLY A 230 -10.12 15.10 11.05
N TYR A 231 -10.32 15.23 9.73
CA TYR A 231 -9.95 16.43 8.97
C TYR A 231 -11.18 17.24 8.51
N PRO A 232 -11.07 18.59 8.44
CA PRO A 232 -12.10 19.42 7.82
C PRO A 232 -12.10 19.25 6.29
N THR A 233 -12.88 20.06 5.59
CA THR A 233 -12.81 20.13 4.12
C THR A 233 -11.43 20.66 3.69
N PRO A 234 -10.73 20.01 2.75
CA PRO A 234 -9.42 20.49 2.30
C PRO A 234 -9.53 21.81 1.55
N VAL A 235 -8.53 22.68 1.74
CA VAL A 235 -8.42 23.97 1.03
C VAL A 235 -7.98 23.77 -0.41
N LEU A 236 -7.11 22.80 -0.64
CA LEU A 236 -6.61 22.37 -1.94
C LEU A 236 -6.48 20.85 -1.94
N HIS A 237 -6.69 20.23 -3.09
CA HIS A 237 -6.46 18.79 -3.27
C HIS A 237 -6.22 18.46 -4.75
N THR A 238 -5.56 17.30 -5.03
CA THR A 238 -5.49 16.69 -6.35
C THR A 238 -6.85 16.13 -6.76
N HIS A 239 -7.02 15.83 -8.03
CA HIS A 239 -8.30 15.30 -8.54
C HIS A 239 -8.75 14.04 -7.80
N GLY A 240 -7.83 13.11 -7.52
CA GLY A 240 -8.10 11.88 -6.78
C GLY A 240 -7.90 11.99 -5.27
N HIS A 241 -7.61 13.19 -4.73
CA HIS A 241 -7.32 13.43 -3.32
C HIS A 241 -6.06 12.70 -2.79
N GLU A 242 -5.12 12.32 -3.65
CA GLU A 242 -3.85 11.74 -3.22
C GLU A 242 -3.01 12.72 -2.39
N LEU A 243 -3.20 14.02 -2.66
CA LEU A 243 -2.63 15.11 -1.88
C LEU A 243 -3.73 16.09 -1.50
N SER A 244 -3.76 16.49 -0.24
CA SER A 244 -4.73 17.46 0.30
C SER A 244 -4.08 18.39 1.30
N LEU A 245 -4.42 19.70 1.23
CA LEU A 245 -4.00 20.72 2.18
C LEU A 245 -5.13 21.05 3.13
N PHE A 246 -4.85 20.99 4.43
CA PHE A 246 -5.73 21.45 5.51
C PHE A 246 -5.06 22.58 6.29
N GLU A 247 -5.82 23.63 6.58
CA GLU A 247 -5.33 24.82 7.19
C GLU A 247 -5.95 25.05 8.57
N TYR A 248 -5.10 25.15 9.59
CA TYR A 248 -5.47 25.49 10.96
C TYR A 248 -4.82 26.83 11.35
N ASP A 249 -5.17 27.40 12.48
CA ASP A 249 -4.62 28.68 12.92
C ASP A 249 -3.16 28.60 13.38
N GLN A 250 -2.77 27.44 13.91
CA GLN A 250 -1.42 27.25 14.48
C GLN A 250 -0.49 26.45 13.58
N TYR A 251 -1.00 25.66 12.63
CA TYR A 251 -0.24 24.81 11.74
C TYR A 251 -1.01 24.55 10.45
N SER A 252 -0.33 24.01 9.46
CA SER A 252 -0.95 23.49 8.24
C SER A 252 -0.67 21.98 8.15
N VAL A 253 -1.57 21.22 7.53
CA VAL A 253 -1.37 19.80 7.28
C VAL A 253 -1.39 19.53 5.78
N LEU A 254 -0.33 18.93 5.30
CA LEU A 254 -0.23 18.40 3.95
C LEU A 254 -0.34 16.88 4.02
N ALA A 255 -1.52 16.36 3.77
CA ALA A 255 -1.77 14.92 3.77
C ALA A 255 -1.51 14.35 2.38
N ILE A 256 -0.63 13.36 2.30
CA ILE A 256 -0.24 12.68 1.06
C ILE A 256 -0.52 11.19 1.24
N SER A 257 -1.60 10.70 0.65
CA SER A 257 -2.00 9.29 0.77
C SER A 257 -1.36 8.40 -0.29
N SER A 258 -0.85 8.96 -1.39
CA SER A 258 -0.17 8.20 -2.44
C SER A 258 0.67 9.11 -3.34
N PHE A 259 1.76 8.57 -3.88
CA PHE A 259 2.52 9.15 -4.98
C PHE A 259 2.20 8.50 -6.34
N ASP A 260 1.11 7.72 -6.39
CA ASP A 260 0.51 7.17 -7.62
C ASP A 260 -0.98 7.52 -7.68
N PRO A 261 -1.58 7.59 -8.87
CA PRO A 261 -3.01 7.79 -8.97
C PRO A 261 -3.74 6.63 -8.29
N HIS A 262 -4.74 6.95 -7.50
CA HIS A 262 -5.57 5.90 -6.91
C HIS A 262 -6.27 5.07 -8.00
N PRO A 263 -6.41 3.76 -7.82
CA PRO A 263 -7.16 2.92 -8.73
C PRO A 263 -8.58 3.48 -8.94
N GLY A 264 -8.99 3.64 -10.20
CA GLY A 264 -10.27 4.29 -10.56
C GLY A 264 -10.17 5.81 -10.77
N ASN A 265 -9.01 6.43 -10.56
CA ASN A 265 -8.73 7.73 -11.13
C ASN A 265 -8.44 7.52 -12.63
N GLU A 266 -9.31 8.04 -13.51
CA GLU A 266 -9.18 7.89 -14.95
C GLU A 266 -8.06 8.76 -15.55
N GLN A 267 -7.35 9.51 -14.74
CA GLN A 267 -6.19 10.27 -15.18
C GLN A 267 -5.09 9.32 -15.65
N ASP A 268 -4.52 9.61 -16.81
CA ASP A 268 -3.27 8.97 -17.22
C ASP A 268 -2.13 9.35 -16.26
N GLY A 269 -1.06 8.56 -16.28
CA GLY A 269 0.04 8.75 -15.35
C GLY A 269 0.69 10.13 -15.42
N MET A 270 0.70 10.78 -16.60
CA MET A 270 1.27 12.11 -16.79
C MET A 270 0.34 13.21 -16.29
N ALA A 271 -0.95 13.09 -16.55
CA ALA A 271 -1.95 14.02 -16.01
C ALA A 271 -1.95 14.03 -14.48
N PHE A 272 -1.79 12.86 -13.85
CA PHE A 272 -1.62 12.74 -12.42
C PHE A 272 -0.36 13.46 -11.90
N ILE A 273 0.80 13.21 -12.51
CA ILE A 273 2.07 13.86 -12.12
C ILE A 273 1.91 15.37 -12.17
N HIS A 274 1.38 15.90 -13.26
CA HIS A 274 1.19 17.33 -13.43
C HIS A 274 0.17 17.93 -12.44
N ASP A 275 -0.90 17.21 -12.11
CA ASP A 275 -1.87 17.66 -11.11
C ASP A 275 -1.24 17.66 -9.71
N PHE A 276 -0.49 16.60 -9.36
CA PHE A 276 0.22 16.53 -8.09
C PHE A 276 1.22 17.68 -7.93
N GLN A 277 2.12 17.89 -8.91
CA GLN A 277 3.09 18.97 -8.92
C GLN A 277 2.41 20.35 -8.74
N LYS A 278 1.35 20.59 -9.50
CA LYS A 278 0.58 21.85 -9.47
C LYS A 278 -0.06 22.08 -8.11
N VAL A 279 -0.70 21.06 -7.54
CA VAL A 279 -1.39 21.18 -6.25
C VAL A 279 -0.36 21.32 -5.13
N PHE A 280 0.72 20.55 -5.16
CA PHE A 280 1.81 20.64 -4.19
C PHE A 280 2.41 22.06 -4.17
N TYR A 281 2.83 22.57 -5.33
CA TYR A 281 3.35 23.92 -5.45
C TYR A 281 2.37 24.99 -4.94
N LYS A 282 1.08 24.91 -5.32
CA LYS A 282 0.05 25.83 -4.85
C LYS A 282 -0.17 25.73 -3.34
N ALA A 283 -0.09 24.54 -2.77
CA ALA A 283 -0.20 24.32 -1.33
C ALA A 283 0.90 25.07 -0.58
N LEU A 284 2.17 24.91 -1.01
CA LEU A 284 3.30 25.63 -0.42
C LEU A 284 3.14 27.15 -0.51
N GLN A 285 2.66 27.65 -1.65
CA GLN A 285 2.39 29.09 -1.83
C GLN A 285 1.23 29.57 -0.92
N THR A 286 0.20 28.77 -0.76
CA THR A 286 -0.96 29.10 0.09
C THR A 286 -0.54 29.23 1.56
N ILE A 287 0.26 28.25 2.05
CA ILE A 287 0.80 28.30 3.41
C ILE A 287 1.65 29.53 3.62
N LYS A 288 2.62 29.82 2.72
CA LYS A 288 3.48 31.00 2.80
C LYS A 288 2.68 32.31 2.85
N LYS A 289 1.67 32.46 2.00
CA LYS A 289 0.79 33.64 1.99
C LYS A 289 0.01 33.80 3.31
N LYS A 290 -0.49 32.71 3.86
CA LYS A 290 -1.20 32.73 5.15
C LYS A 290 -0.26 33.08 6.30
N ASP A 291 0.95 32.53 6.33
CA ASP A 291 1.96 32.86 7.32
C ASP A 291 2.36 34.33 7.29
N GLN A 292 2.56 34.87 6.08
CA GLN A 292 2.84 36.30 5.88
C GLN A 292 1.69 37.18 6.41
N LYS A 293 0.44 36.80 6.12
CA LYS A 293 -0.75 37.51 6.60
C LYS A 293 -0.89 37.45 8.12
N LEU A 294 -0.47 36.34 8.74
CA LEU A 294 -0.48 36.15 10.19
C LEU A 294 0.74 36.80 10.89
N GLY A 295 1.74 37.27 10.14
CA GLY A 295 2.99 37.78 10.66
C GLY A 295 3.85 36.76 11.43
N LYS A 296 3.58 35.46 11.25
CA LYS A 296 4.31 34.39 11.91
C LYS A 296 4.40 33.16 11.01
N LYS A 297 5.51 32.47 11.10
CA LYS A 297 5.71 31.18 10.46
C LYS A 297 5.10 30.08 11.32
N ARG A 298 4.28 29.22 10.71
CA ARG A 298 3.63 28.09 11.39
C ARG A 298 4.35 26.79 11.09
N LYS A 299 4.10 25.79 11.92
CA LYS A 299 4.55 24.43 11.66
C LYS A 299 3.81 23.85 10.46
N LEU A 300 4.50 23.00 9.70
CA LEU A 300 3.91 22.19 8.63
C LEU A 300 3.95 20.71 9.05
N LEU A 301 2.79 20.10 9.18
CA LEU A 301 2.65 18.67 9.33
C LEU A 301 2.56 18.04 7.94
N ILE A 302 3.38 17.04 7.69
CA ILE A 302 3.32 16.19 6.50
C ILE A 302 2.77 14.86 6.96
N ASP A 303 1.50 14.61 6.67
CA ASP A 303 0.83 13.37 7.04
C ASP A 303 0.96 12.35 5.91
N LEU A 304 1.79 11.35 6.16
CA LEU A 304 2.02 10.18 5.31
C LEU A 304 1.29 8.94 5.85
N SER A 305 0.36 9.10 6.78
CA SER A 305 -0.41 7.97 7.31
C SER A 305 -1.14 7.27 6.17
N HIS A 306 -0.98 5.95 6.10
CA HIS A 306 -1.54 5.11 5.02
C HIS A 306 -1.08 5.51 3.60
N ASN A 307 0.10 6.08 3.47
CA ASN A 307 0.69 6.33 2.17
C ASN A 307 1.16 5.01 1.56
N ASP A 308 0.51 4.57 0.49
CA ASP A 308 0.82 3.32 -0.21
C ASP A 308 2.13 3.39 -1.03
N GLY A 309 2.87 4.51 -0.95
CA GLY A 309 4.05 4.76 -1.77
C GLY A 309 3.68 5.28 -3.15
N GLY A 310 4.39 4.81 -4.17
CA GLY A 310 4.20 5.20 -5.56
C GLY A 310 5.51 5.65 -6.22
N ARG A 311 5.46 6.73 -7.00
CA ARG A 311 6.60 7.23 -7.77
C ARG A 311 7.63 7.90 -6.88
N GLN A 312 8.75 7.23 -6.68
CA GLN A 312 9.85 7.71 -5.84
C GLN A 312 10.31 9.11 -6.24
N ILE A 313 10.46 9.36 -7.54
CA ILE A 313 10.93 10.65 -8.07
C ILE A 313 9.96 11.78 -7.68
N LEU A 314 8.65 11.53 -7.67
CA LEU A 314 7.65 12.52 -7.25
C LEU A 314 7.77 12.85 -5.74
N ALA A 315 8.09 11.85 -4.92
CA ALA A 315 8.37 12.06 -3.50
C ALA A 315 9.66 12.86 -3.29
N HIS A 316 10.71 12.57 -4.06
CA HIS A 316 11.97 13.32 -4.02
C HIS A 316 11.78 14.76 -4.48
N GLU A 317 10.99 15.00 -5.53
CA GLU A 317 10.64 16.35 -5.99
C GLU A 317 9.91 17.13 -4.90
N ALA A 318 8.92 16.51 -4.25
CA ALA A 318 8.20 17.12 -3.14
C ALA A 318 9.15 17.46 -1.98
N ALA A 319 10.06 16.57 -1.64
CA ALA A 319 11.06 16.80 -0.60
C ALA A 319 12.02 17.95 -0.96
N ARG A 320 12.50 18.01 -2.20
CA ARG A 320 13.35 19.12 -2.69
C ARG A 320 12.63 20.46 -2.67
N MET A 321 11.33 20.51 -2.93
CA MET A 321 10.54 21.74 -2.82
C MET A 321 10.39 22.22 -1.37
N LEU A 322 10.40 21.31 -0.40
CA LEU A 322 10.33 21.62 1.03
C LEU A 322 11.68 22.06 1.60
N LEU A 323 12.71 21.33 1.29
CA LEU A 323 14.07 21.49 1.82
C LEU A 323 15.10 21.51 0.67
N PRO A 324 15.11 22.57 -0.16
CA PRO A 324 16.08 22.68 -1.24
C PRO A 324 17.52 22.65 -0.68
N GLY A 325 18.42 21.98 -1.37
CA GLY A 325 19.81 21.82 -0.98
C GLY A 325 20.08 20.67 0.00
N ALA A 326 19.08 19.90 0.40
CA ALA A 326 19.31 18.61 1.03
C ALA A 326 19.55 17.53 -0.04
N ASP A 327 20.49 16.64 0.23
CA ASP A 327 20.77 15.52 -0.67
C ASP A 327 19.69 14.45 -0.52
N TYR A 328 18.80 14.38 -1.51
CA TYR A 328 17.77 13.36 -1.61
C TYR A 328 18.20 12.33 -2.63
N TYR A 329 18.90 11.32 -2.20
CA TYR A 329 19.23 10.20 -3.06
C TYR A 329 19.09 8.88 -2.30
N PHE A 330 18.75 7.87 -3.02
CA PHE A 330 18.71 6.51 -2.53
C PHE A 330 19.68 5.67 -3.35
N LEU A 331 20.80 5.33 -2.72
CA LEU A 331 21.77 4.43 -3.32
C LEU A 331 21.25 3.00 -3.22
N ALA A 332 21.17 2.33 -4.35
CA ALA A 332 20.78 0.94 -4.44
C ALA A 332 21.71 0.17 -5.37
N ASN A 333 21.84 -1.11 -5.13
CA ASN A 333 22.36 -2.06 -6.08
C ASN A 333 21.32 -3.15 -6.35
N ARG A 334 21.46 -3.85 -7.45
CA ARG A 334 20.57 -4.95 -7.82
C ARG A 334 21.35 -6.24 -7.82
N ARG A 335 20.73 -7.32 -7.36
CA ARG A 335 21.32 -8.64 -7.48
C ARG A 335 21.55 -8.94 -8.96
N TRP A 336 22.80 -9.26 -9.30
CA TRP A 336 23.17 -9.60 -10.67
C TRP A 336 22.55 -10.94 -11.10
N SER A 337 22.05 -10.98 -12.31
CA SER A 337 21.57 -12.22 -12.94
C SER A 337 21.70 -12.12 -14.45
N PRO A 338 21.76 -13.23 -15.19
CA PRO A 338 21.72 -13.21 -16.66
C PRO A 338 20.51 -12.43 -17.19
N ALA A 339 19.35 -12.58 -16.58
CA ALA A 339 18.14 -11.86 -16.98
C ALA A 339 18.29 -10.33 -16.80
N LEU A 340 18.89 -9.89 -15.71
CA LEU A 340 19.18 -8.46 -15.51
C LEU A 340 20.17 -7.94 -16.57
N TYR A 341 21.20 -8.73 -16.89
CA TYR A 341 22.16 -8.38 -17.95
C TYR A 341 21.44 -8.19 -19.29
N ASP A 342 20.60 -9.13 -19.68
CA ASP A 342 19.84 -9.07 -20.92
C ASP A 342 18.89 -7.86 -20.94
N LEU A 343 18.18 -7.60 -19.84
CA LEU A 343 17.28 -6.45 -19.71
C LEU A 343 18.00 -5.12 -19.85
N MET A 344 19.18 -4.97 -19.25
CA MET A 344 19.94 -3.70 -19.27
C MET A 344 20.74 -3.49 -20.56
N THR A 345 21.04 -4.53 -21.32
CA THR A 345 21.85 -4.45 -22.54
C THR A 345 21.06 -4.51 -23.83
N THR A 346 19.75 -4.71 -23.79
CA THR A 346 18.92 -4.77 -25.00
C THR A 346 18.70 -3.37 -25.60
N LYS A 347 18.60 -3.29 -26.91
CA LYS A 347 18.29 -2.03 -27.64
C LYS A 347 16.93 -1.44 -27.25
N PHE A 348 16.02 -2.25 -26.73
CA PHE A 348 14.73 -1.77 -26.22
C PHE A 348 14.89 -0.72 -25.14
N GLN A 349 15.91 -0.86 -24.30
CA GLN A 349 16.19 0.06 -23.20
C GLN A 349 16.75 1.42 -23.65
N GLU A 350 17.37 1.47 -24.83
CA GLU A 350 17.94 2.71 -25.37
C GLU A 350 16.90 3.77 -25.72
N ASN A 351 15.65 3.36 -25.96
CA ASN A 351 14.56 4.21 -26.43
C ASN A 351 13.44 4.46 -25.40
N HIS A 352 13.51 3.86 -24.22
CA HIS A 352 12.45 3.98 -23.22
C HIS A 352 13.00 4.38 -21.86
N ALA A 353 12.34 5.35 -21.23
CA ALA A 353 12.54 5.66 -19.82
C ALA A 353 12.05 4.48 -18.98
N SER A 354 12.94 3.58 -18.64
CA SER A 354 12.62 2.42 -17.82
C SER A 354 13.60 2.34 -16.66
N VAL A 355 13.16 1.65 -15.61
CA VAL A 355 14.00 1.35 -14.43
C VAL A 355 15.26 0.51 -14.75
N PHE A 356 15.41 0.06 -15.99
CA PHE A 356 16.58 -0.67 -16.48
C PHE A 356 17.45 0.15 -17.44
N ASN A 357 17.05 1.38 -17.78
CA ASN A 357 17.83 2.24 -18.65
C ASN A 357 18.93 2.93 -17.83
N PHE A 358 20.18 2.56 -18.09
CA PHE A 358 21.34 3.07 -17.36
C PHE A 358 21.52 4.59 -17.45
N ARG A 359 20.98 5.24 -18.47
CA ARG A 359 21.06 6.70 -18.66
C ARG A 359 20.34 7.51 -17.60
N TYR A 360 19.39 6.90 -16.90
CA TYR A 360 18.66 7.53 -15.81
C TYR A 360 19.24 7.20 -14.43
N PHE A 361 20.49 6.73 -14.41
CA PHE A 361 21.21 6.44 -13.17
C PHE A 361 22.59 7.09 -13.19
N VAL A 362 23.01 7.54 -12.03
CA VAL A 362 24.35 8.01 -11.73
C VAL A 362 24.97 7.17 -10.62
N ASP A 363 26.29 7.17 -10.53
CA ASP A 363 27.00 6.48 -9.45
C ASP A 363 26.86 7.20 -8.10
N GLU A 364 27.47 6.67 -7.06
CA GLU A 364 27.45 7.22 -5.70
C GLU A 364 28.03 8.65 -5.59
N ASN A 365 28.76 9.10 -6.59
CA ASN A 365 29.34 10.44 -6.68
C ASN A 365 28.56 11.37 -7.63
N GLY A 366 27.41 10.93 -8.14
CA GLY A 366 26.60 11.69 -9.08
C GLY A 366 27.16 11.70 -10.52
N LYS A 367 28.02 10.74 -10.88
CA LYS A 367 28.64 10.65 -12.22
C LYS A 367 27.87 9.66 -13.08
N ASP A 368 27.63 10.04 -14.34
CA ASP A 368 27.04 9.21 -15.36
C ASP A 368 27.79 7.90 -15.60
N PHE A 369 27.04 6.82 -15.77
CA PHE A 369 27.57 5.56 -16.25
C PHE A 369 27.81 5.63 -17.77
N LYS A 370 28.90 5.02 -18.22
CA LYS A 370 29.29 5.04 -19.65
C LYS A 370 28.32 4.21 -20.50
N ASP A 371 27.94 3.06 -20.00
CA ASP A 371 27.06 2.11 -20.65
C ASP A 371 26.45 1.13 -19.62
N ALA A 372 25.54 0.27 -20.07
CA ALA A 372 24.89 -0.72 -19.22
C ALA A 372 25.89 -1.69 -18.54
N LYS A 373 27.01 -2.00 -19.18
CA LYS A 373 28.04 -2.90 -18.61
C LYS A 373 28.78 -2.24 -17.47
N ASP A 374 28.96 -0.92 -17.54
CA ASP A 374 29.57 -0.15 -16.46
C ASP A 374 28.72 -0.20 -15.19
N VAL A 375 27.39 -0.11 -15.31
CA VAL A 375 26.46 -0.28 -14.19
C VAL A 375 26.45 -1.70 -13.65
N LEU A 376 26.43 -2.67 -14.57
CA LEU A 376 26.29 -4.08 -14.20
C LEU A 376 27.42 -4.61 -13.33
N GLY A 377 28.61 -4.07 -13.43
CA GLY A 377 29.76 -4.49 -12.63
C GLY A 377 30.38 -5.79 -13.12
N PRO A 378 30.18 -6.95 -12.49
CA PRO A 378 29.53 -7.15 -11.18
C PRO A 378 30.46 -6.88 -9.99
N LEU A 379 29.88 -6.50 -8.88
CA LEU A 379 30.54 -6.51 -7.57
C LEU A 379 30.11 -7.78 -6.83
N CYS A 380 31.01 -8.73 -6.71
CA CYS A 380 30.70 -10.02 -6.08
C CYS A 380 31.26 -10.05 -4.65
N HIS A 381 30.46 -10.58 -3.75
CA HIS A 381 30.84 -10.90 -2.38
C HIS A 381 30.35 -12.31 -2.10
N ASP A 382 31.27 -13.22 -1.85
CA ASP A 382 31.02 -14.67 -1.82
C ASP A 382 30.31 -15.15 -3.12
N ASP A 383 29.20 -15.84 -2.99
CA ASP A 383 28.41 -16.35 -4.13
C ASP A 383 27.38 -15.33 -4.67
N ASP A 384 27.27 -14.17 -4.04
CA ASP A 384 26.31 -13.13 -4.44
C ASP A 384 27.00 -12.01 -5.20
N CYS A 385 26.53 -11.74 -6.41
CA CYS A 385 26.97 -10.64 -7.23
C CYS A 385 25.88 -9.57 -7.39
N PHE A 386 26.31 -8.30 -7.39
CA PHE A 386 25.44 -7.14 -7.49
C PHE A 386 25.95 -6.16 -8.55
N THR A 387 25.06 -5.31 -9.02
CA THR A 387 25.46 -4.14 -9.81
C THR A 387 26.28 -3.17 -8.95
N LYS A 388 26.93 -2.20 -9.57
CA LYS A 388 27.46 -1.05 -8.84
C LYS A 388 26.33 -0.33 -8.09
N LEU A 389 26.70 0.42 -7.05
CA LEU A 389 25.79 1.36 -6.41
C LEU A 389 25.35 2.41 -7.41
N MET A 390 24.06 2.66 -7.47
CA MET A 390 23.44 3.64 -8.36
C MET A 390 22.34 4.40 -7.64
N GLN A 391 22.13 5.62 -8.07
CA GLN A 391 20.96 6.45 -7.71
C GLN A 391 20.26 6.91 -8.98
N SER A 392 18.96 7.15 -8.94
CA SER A 392 18.25 7.71 -10.08
C SER A 392 18.67 9.16 -10.33
N ASP A 393 18.87 9.53 -11.58
CA ASP A 393 18.99 10.92 -11.99
C ASP A 393 17.59 11.53 -12.13
N ASP A 394 17.05 11.95 -10.98
CA ASP A 394 15.70 12.47 -10.91
C ASP A 394 15.52 13.76 -11.71
N GLU A 395 16.55 14.59 -11.82
CA GLU A 395 16.48 15.83 -12.59
C GLU A 395 16.33 15.55 -14.07
N GLN A 396 17.12 14.63 -14.60
CA GLN A 396 17.01 14.22 -16.01
C GLN A 396 15.64 13.60 -16.29
N ILE A 397 15.14 12.73 -15.41
CA ILE A 397 13.81 12.10 -15.60
C ILE A 397 12.70 13.15 -15.55
N ILE A 398 12.76 14.09 -14.62
CA ILE A 398 11.76 15.16 -14.53
C ILE A 398 11.81 16.04 -15.79
N ASP A 399 12.98 16.41 -16.26
CA ASP A 399 13.13 17.30 -17.40
C ASP A 399 12.78 16.63 -18.74
N GLU A 400 13.27 15.41 -18.99
CA GLU A 400 13.10 14.73 -20.27
C GLU A 400 11.78 13.98 -20.40
N VAL A 401 11.31 13.36 -19.30
CA VAL A 401 10.15 12.44 -19.34
C VAL A 401 8.88 13.13 -18.86
N TRP A 402 8.96 13.90 -17.76
CA TRP A 402 7.76 14.48 -17.15
C TRP A 402 7.49 15.92 -17.58
N GLY A 403 8.51 16.62 -18.09
CA GLY A 403 8.44 18.04 -18.38
C GLY A 403 8.37 18.88 -17.11
N LYS A 404 9.50 19.50 -16.75
CA LYS A 404 9.60 20.36 -15.57
C LYS A 404 8.64 21.51 -15.65
N LYS A 405 7.73 21.64 -14.67
CA LYS A 405 6.75 22.75 -14.62
C LYS A 405 7.01 23.73 -13.48
N TYR A 406 7.74 23.31 -12.45
CA TYR A 406 7.98 24.12 -11.26
C TYR A 406 9.42 23.95 -10.81
N ASP A 407 10.12 25.04 -10.63
CA ASP A 407 11.47 25.03 -10.07
C ASP A 407 11.42 24.89 -8.56
N ALA A 408 12.33 24.10 -8.01
CA ALA A 408 12.56 24.11 -6.58
C ALA A 408 13.00 25.53 -6.15
N PRO A 409 12.54 26.04 -5.00
CA PRO A 409 12.99 27.32 -4.51
C PRO A 409 14.49 27.29 -4.22
N LYS A 410 15.19 28.39 -4.46
CA LYS A 410 16.63 28.48 -4.15
C LYS A 410 16.91 28.37 -2.66
N ASP A 411 16.02 28.92 -1.85
CA ASP A 411 16.14 28.92 -0.39
C ASP A 411 14.97 28.19 0.24
N SER A 412 15.26 27.42 1.29
CA SER A 412 14.23 26.74 2.05
C SER A 412 13.39 27.75 2.85
N TYR A 413 12.06 27.68 2.67
CA TYR A 413 11.14 28.43 3.53
C TYR A 413 11.05 27.80 4.91
N TRP A 414 11.02 26.47 4.99
CA TRP A 414 11.00 25.73 6.25
C TRP A 414 12.40 25.28 6.62
N LYS A 415 12.65 25.20 7.91
CA LYS A 415 13.78 24.50 8.48
C LYS A 415 13.31 23.11 8.94
N PRO A 416 14.19 22.13 9.15
CA PRO A 416 13.81 20.81 9.64
C PRO A 416 12.92 20.86 10.90
N GLU A 417 13.23 21.77 11.83
CA GLU A 417 12.45 21.97 13.06
C GLU A 417 11.05 22.53 12.83
N ASP A 418 10.74 23.09 11.68
CA ASP A 418 9.40 23.57 11.32
C ASP A 418 8.51 22.48 10.75
N LEU A 419 9.09 21.35 10.37
CA LEU A 419 8.43 20.22 9.74
C LEU A 419 8.16 19.12 10.77
N VAL A 420 6.97 18.53 10.71
CA VAL A 420 6.60 17.34 11.47
C VAL A 420 6.09 16.32 10.47
N VAL A 421 6.78 15.18 10.36
CA VAL A 421 6.32 14.07 9.52
C VAL A 421 5.56 13.09 10.41
N VAL A 422 4.33 12.79 10.01
CA VAL A 422 3.49 11.79 10.66
C VAL A 422 3.38 10.58 9.76
N SER A 423 3.65 9.42 10.29
CA SER A 423 3.50 8.13 9.62
C SER A 423 2.91 7.15 10.60
N ASN A 424 2.15 6.19 10.14
CA ASN A 424 1.57 5.12 10.95
C ASN A 424 2.22 3.76 10.66
N SER A 425 3.48 3.76 10.19
CA SER A 425 4.24 2.58 9.78
C SER A 425 3.62 1.81 8.60
N HIS A 426 2.54 2.32 8.02
CA HIS A 426 1.85 1.77 6.85
C HIS A 426 2.33 2.44 5.55
N SER A 427 3.32 3.30 5.64
CA SER A 427 3.92 3.97 4.49
C SER A 427 4.82 2.98 3.76
N HIS A 428 4.43 2.62 2.54
CA HIS A 428 5.11 1.63 1.73
C HIS A 428 5.98 2.26 0.66
N TYR A 429 7.21 1.81 0.60
CA TYR A 429 7.99 1.84 -0.64
C TYR A 429 7.56 0.65 -1.50
N ARG A 430 6.57 0.81 -2.35
CA ARG A 430 6.37 -0.13 -3.46
C ARG A 430 7.31 0.27 -4.57
N TYR A 431 8.39 -0.49 -4.75
CA TYR A 431 9.04 -0.54 -6.05
C TYR A 431 8.02 -1.16 -7.01
N ILE A 432 7.35 -0.31 -7.76
CA ILE A 432 6.61 -0.79 -8.92
C ILE A 432 7.67 -1.01 -9.99
N LEU A 433 8.10 -2.27 -10.09
CA LEU A 433 8.66 -2.78 -11.32
C LEU A 433 7.50 -2.82 -12.31
N SER A 434 7.27 -1.74 -13.02
CA SER A 434 6.35 -1.68 -14.16
C SER A 434 7.13 -1.42 -15.43
#